data_4124b5966ebf5cb027d169bc0c2234a5
#
_entry.id   4124b5966ebf5cb027d169bc0c2234a5
#
_cell.length_a   1.000
_cell.length_b   1.000
_cell.length_c   1.000
_cell.angle_alpha   90.00
_cell.angle_beta   90.00
_cell.angle_gamma   90.00
#
_symmetry.space_group_name_H-M   'P 1'
#
loop_
_entity.id
_entity.type
_entity.pdbx_description
1 polymer ?
#
loop_
_entity_poly.entity_id
_entity_poly.type
_entity_poly.pdbx_seq_one_letter_code
_entity_poly.pdbx_strand_id
1 'polypeptide(L)'
;MMKHIFSRSLIGSGVAVLAGLFLSGVAFAADMAPDAMVQKVAGETLAQVKADKSLQTGDASRIIALIDRNVMPHVNFTRLTGTAVGPAWRAATPEQKKRLEQEFKTLLARTYAGAFKMAADKQLKMLPMRA
;
A
#
# COMPACT_ATOMS: atom_id res chain seq x y z
N MET A 1 82.36 20.18 4.60
CA MET A 1 82.58 20.84 3.32
C MET A 1 81.25 20.72 2.57
N MET A 2 80.53 21.81 2.62
CA MET A 2 79.95 22.50 1.43
C MET A 2 79.02 21.61 0.62
N LYS A 3 77.87 21.94 0.23
CA LYS A 3 77.04 23.14 0.01
C LYS A 3 75.69 22.68 -0.45
N HIS A 4 74.67 23.31 0.05
CA HIS A 4 73.68 24.07 -0.73
C HIS A 4 73.09 23.31 -1.91
N ILE A 5 71.78 23.26 -2.08
CA ILE A 5 70.91 24.36 -2.55
C ILE A 5 69.50 23.85 -2.41
N PHE A 6 68.69 24.47 -1.61
CA PHE A 6 67.57 25.29 -1.96
C PHE A 6 66.93 24.97 -3.35
N SER A 7 65.79 24.40 -3.39
CA SER A 7 64.82 24.80 -4.37
C SER A 7 63.42 24.68 -3.78
N ARG A 8 62.86 25.81 -3.56
CA ARG A 8 61.46 26.11 -3.32
C ARG A 8 60.73 25.92 -4.64
N SER A 9 59.65 25.18 -4.59
CA SER A 9 58.48 25.34 -5.50
C SER A 9 57.34 24.78 -4.73
N LEU A 10 56.58 25.61 -4.12
CA LEU A 10 55.48 26.38 -4.62
C LEU A 10 54.37 25.51 -5.22
N ILE A 11 53.36 25.39 -4.36
CA ILE A 11 51.98 25.70 -4.72
C ILE A 11 51.37 24.78 -5.78
N GLY A 12 50.58 23.87 -5.28
CA GLY A 12 49.57 23.20 -6.03
C GLY A 12 48.41 22.93 -5.08
N SER A 13 47.71 24.00 -4.73
CA SER A 13 46.42 23.89 -4.08
C SER A 13 45.47 23.23 -5.04
N GLY A 14 45.42 21.92 -4.95
CA GLY A 14 44.34 21.12 -5.54
C GLY A 14 43.31 20.80 -4.47
N VAL A 15 42.55 21.80 -4.09
CA VAL A 15 41.28 21.51 -3.41
C VAL A 15 40.37 20.88 -4.47
N ALA A 16 40.47 19.55 -4.57
CA ALA A 16 39.44 18.77 -5.23
C ALA A 16 38.20 18.86 -4.35
N VAL A 17 37.39 19.86 -4.59
CA VAL A 17 36.01 19.90 -4.17
C VAL A 17 35.34 18.74 -4.92
N LEU A 18 35.31 17.61 -4.27
CA LEU A 18 34.37 16.55 -4.57
C LEU A 18 32.99 17.11 -4.22
N ALA A 19 32.45 17.91 -5.14
CA ALA A 19 31.05 18.16 -5.23
C ALA A 19 30.39 16.80 -5.58
N GLY A 20 30.20 15.99 -4.53
CA GLY A 20 29.32 14.86 -4.60
C GLY A 20 27.95 15.40 -4.93
N LEU A 21 27.60 15.31 -6.18
CA LEU A 21 26.24 15.38 -6.64
C LEU A 21 25.48 14.26 -5.93
N PHE A 22 24.93 14.56 -4.76
CA PHE A 22 23.78 13.88 -4.27
C PHE A 22 22.64 14.23 -5.24
N LEU A 23 22.61 13.56 -6.37
CA LEU A 23 21.36 13.30 -7.06
C LEU A 23 20.56 12.41 -6.09
N SER A 24 19.98 13.07 -5.11
CA SER A 24 18.82 12.51 -4.44
C SER A 24 17.80 12.36 -5.54
N GLY A 25 17.81 11.18 -6.16
CA GLY A 25 16.71 10.74 -6.98
C GLY A 25 15.50 10.81 -6.07
N VAL A 26 14.73 11.88 -6.22
CA VAL A 26 13.35 11.90 -5.78
C VAL A 26 12.74 10.78 -6.63
N ALA A 27 12.74 9.57 -6.08
CA ALA A 27 11.89 8.54 -6.58
C ALA A 27 10.47 9.10 -6.40
N PHE A 28 9.96 9.76 -7.43
CA PHE A 28 8.54 9.89 -7.59
C PHE A 28 8.07 8.44 -7.51
N ALA A 29 7.39 8.10 -6.42
CA ALA A 29 6.58 6.91 -6.39
C ALA A 29 5.62 7.11 -7.56
N ALA A 30 5.93 6.48 -8.68
CA ALA A 30 5.08 6.50 -9.84
C ALA A 30 3.75 5.95 -9.33
N ASP A 31 2.71 6.77 -9.38
CA ASP A 31 1.37 6.35 -9.00
C ASP A 31 1.10 5.08 -9.80
N MET A 32 1.00 3.97 -9.07
CA MET A 32 0.77 2.67 -9.68
C MET A 32 -0.56 2.74 -10.44
N ALA A 33 -0.57 2.31 -11.69
CA ALA A 33 -1.80 2.25 -12.47
C ALA A 33 -2.88 1.50 -11.69
N PRO A 34 -4.15 1.94 -11.75
CA PRO A 34 -5.21 1.37 -10.90
C PRO A 34 -5.38 -0.14 -11.04
N ASP A 35 -5.21 -0.68 -12.23
CA ASP A 35 -5.26 -2.11 -12.54
C ASP A 35 -4.08 -2.88 -11.89
N ALA A 36 -2.88 -2.32 -11.97
CA ALA A 36 -1.69 -2.88 -11.33
C ALA A 36 -1.81 -2.88 -9.80
N MET A 37 -2.40 -1.83 -9.22
CA MET A 37 -2.67 -1.76 -7.78
C MET A 37 -3.67 -2.84 -7.37
N VAL A 38 -4.78 -2.97 -8.08
CA VAL A 38 -5.80 -3.99 -7.80
C VAL A 38 -5.17 -5.38 -7.91
N GLN A 39 -4.39 -5.65 -8.95
CA GLN A 39 -3.70 -6.93 -9.12
C GLN A 39 -2.76 -7.23 -7.95
N LYS A 40 -1.97 -6.27 -7.53
CA LYS A 40 -1.04 -6.41 -6.40
C LYS A 40 -1.79 -6.72 -5.11
N VAL A 41 -2.74 -5.86 -4.72
CA VAL A 41 -3.50 -5.99 -3.47
C VAL A 41 -4.28 -7.31 -3.44
N ALA A 42 -4.95 -7.65 -4.52
CA ALA A 42 -5.70 -8.90 -4.61
C ALA A 42 -4.79 -10.13 -4.59
N GLY A 43 -3.64 -10.08 -5.27
CA GLY A 43 -2.65 -11.16 -5.28
C GLY A 43 -2.04 -11.41 -3.90
N GLU A 44 -1.62 -10.35 -3.22
CA GLU A 44 -1.07 -10.42 -1.86
C GLU A 44 -2.11 -10.94 -0.85
N THR A 45 -3.35 -10.45 -0.96
CA THR A 45 -4.46 -10.91 -0.11
C THR A 45 -4.75 -12.39 -0.33
N LEU A 46 -4.83 -12.83 -1.59
CA LEU A 46 -5.04 -14.24 -1.92
C LEU A 46 -3.90 -15.13 -1.42
N ALA A 47 -2.66 -14.69 -1.54
CA ALA A 47 -1.50 -15.42 -1.04
C ALA A 47 -1.57 -15.60 0.49
N GLN A 48 -1.99 -14.57 1.23
CA GLN A 48 -2.16 -14.65 2.68
C GLN A 48 -3.32 -15.59 3.07
N VAL A 49 -4.43 -15.56 2.34
CA VAL A 49 -5.55 -16.49 2.55
C VAL A 49 -5.11 -17.94 2.34
N LYS A 50 -4.31 -18.20 1.32
CA LYS A 50 -3.76 -19.55 1.06
C LYS A 50 -2.80 -20.02 2.14
N ALA A 51 -2.00 -19.10 2.70
CA ALA A 51 -1.01 -19.41 3.73
C ALA A 51 -1.62 -19.56 5.12
N ASP A 52 -2.73 -18.91 5.42
CA ASP A 52 -3.38 -18.89 6.74
C ASP A 52 -4.70 -19.65 6.73
N LYS A 53 -4.66 -20.88 7.22
CA LYS A 53 -5.85 -21.74 7.33
C LYS A 53 -6.95 -21.13 8.19
N SER A 54 -6.60 -20.24 9.14
CA SER A 54 -7.60 -19.59 9.98
C SER A 54 -8.48 -18.61 9.21
N LEU A 55 -7.97 -18.01 8.14
CA LEU A 55 -8.77 -17.19 7.23
C LEU A 55 -9.76 -18.04 6.41
N GLN A 56 -9.39 -19.27 6.12
CA GLN A 56 -10.23 -20.22 5.38
C GLN A 56 -11.39 -20.76 6.22
N THR A 57 -11.37 -20.61 7.55
CA THR A 57 -12.50 -20.96 8.42
C THR A 57 -13.67 -20.00 8.32
N GLY A 58 -13.44 -18.81 7.75
CA GLY A 58 -14.46 -17.76 7.62
C GLY A 58 -14.64 -16.93 8.90
N ASP A 59 -13.61 -16.87 9.75
CA ASP A 59 -13.60 -16.00 10.94
C ASP A 59 -13.65 -14.53 10.50
N ALA A 60 -14.76 -13.85 10.81
CA ALA A 60 -14.99 -12.48 10.41
C ALA A 60 -13.95 -11.52 11.00
N SER A 61 -13.48 -11.74 12.22
CA SER A 61 -12.50 -10.87 12.87
C SER A 61 -11.15 -10.95 12.16
N ARG A 62 -10.71 -12.14 11.77
CA ARG A 62 -9.47 -12.35 11.02
C ARG A 62 -9.56 -11.80 9.60
N ILE A 63 -10.71 -11.97 8.96
CA ILE A 63 -10.98 -11.39 7.64
C ILE A 63 -10.94 -9.86 7.70
N ILE A 64 -11.56 -9.24 8.71
CA ILE A 64 -11.51 -7.79 8.92
C ILE A 64 -10.06 -7.32 9.12
N ALA A 65 -9.28 -8.00 9.97
CA ALA A 65 -7.88 -7.65 10.20
C ALA A 65 -7.02 -7.76 8.92
N LEU A 66 -7.28 -8.73 8.07
CA LEU A 66 -6.64 -8.86 6.76
C LEU A 66 -7.02 -7.69 5.83
N ILE A 67 -8.30 -7.36 5.75
CA ILE A 67 -8.81 -6.25 4.94
C ILE A 67 -8.22 -4.92 5.42
N ASP A 68 -8.18 -4.68 6.73
CA ASP A 68 -7.62 -3.46 7.31
C ASP A 68 -6.14 -3.26 6.97
N ARG A 69 -5.39 -4.34 6.94
CA ARG A 69 -3.96 -4.31 6.64
C ARG A 69 -3.67 -4.17 5.15
N ASN A 70 -4.38 -4.92 4.31
CA ASN A 70 -4.03 -5.06 2.90
C ASN A 70 -4.86 -4.19 1.96
N VAL A 71 -6.10 -3.92 2.29
CA VAL A 71 -7.06 -3.28 1.39
C VAL A 71 -7.34 -1.83 1.78
N MET A 72 -7.59 -1.57 3.08
CA MET A 72 -7.99 -0.25 3.54
C MET A 72 -7.01 0.87 3.21
N PRO A 73 -5.66 0.68 3.18
CA PRO A 73 -4.74 1.73 2.76
C PRO A 73 -4.94 2.22 1.32
N HIS A 74 -5.61 1.43 0.48
CA HIS A 74 -5.82 1.69 -0.93
C HIS A 74 -7.26 2.08 -1.29
N VAL A 75 -8.17 2.11 -0.30
CA VAL A 75 -9.61 2.32 -0.51
C VAL A 75 -10.11 3.47 0.34
N ASN A 76 -10.82 4.41 -0.27
CA ASN A 76 -11.59 5.40 0.47
C ASN A 76 -12.88 4.75 1.00
N PHE A 77 -12.77 4.08 2.14
CA PHE A 77 -13.88 3.31 2.70
C PHE A 77 -15.02 4.18 3.20
N THR A 78 -14.72 5.40 3.66
CA THR A 78 -15.73 6.41 4.04
C THR A 78 -16.63 6.74 2.84
N ARG A 79 -16.02 6.99 1.67
CA ARG A 79 -16.75 7.25 0.44
C ARG A 79 -17.58 6.04 -0.01
N LEU A 80 -16.99 4.85 0.07
CA LEU A 80 -17.67 3.60 -0.28
C LEU A 80 -18.91 3.39 0.59
N THR A 81 -18.77 3.54 1.92
CA THR A 81 -19.87 3.43 2.88
C THR A 81 -20.94 4.49 2.61
N GLY A 82 -20.53 5.73 2.38
CA GLY A 82 -21.47 6.81 2.05
C GLY A 82 -22.28 6.54 0.78
N THR A 83 -21.66 5.94 -0.22
CA THR A 83 -22.36 5.53 -1.45
C THR A 83 -23.36 4.41 -1.17
N ALA A 84 -22.98 3.43 -0.34
CA ALA A 84 -23.86 2.32 0.01
C ALA A 84 -25.05 2.76 0.88
N VAL A 85 -24.84 3.68 1.82
CA VAL A 85 -25.89 4.23 2.69
C VAL A 85 -26.82 5.16 1.92
N GLY A 86 -26.31 5.88 0.92
CA GLY A 86 -27.06 6.79 0.10
C GLY A 86 -27.39 8.14 0.77
N PRO A 87 -28.56 8.76 0.49
CA PRO A 87 -28.87 10.13 0.94
C PRO A 87 -28.78 10.32 2.46
N ALA A 88 -29.12 9.32 3.25
CA ALA A 88 -29.07 9.37 4.71
C ALA A 88 -27.64 9.64 5.25
N TRP A 89 -26.60 9.31 4.50
CA TRP A 89 -25.22 9.60 4.87
C TRP A 89 -24.95 11.07 5.11
N ARG A 90 -25.60 11.96 4.35
CA ARG A 90 -25.40 13.42 4.50
C ARG A 90 -25.94 13.94 5.81
N ALA A 91 -27.04 13.36 6.31
CA ALA A 91 -27.68 13.74 7.55
C ALA A 91 -27.05 13.09 8.80
N ALA A 92 -26.21 12.08 8.62
CA ALA A 92 -25.58 11.33 9.72
C ALA A 92 -24.51 12.19 10.42
N THR A 93 -24.47 12.10 11.75
CA THR A 93 -23.39 12.71 12.56
C THR A 93 -22.05 12.01 12.33
N PRO A 94 -20.90 12.61 12.70
CA PRO A 94 -19.59 11.97 12.60
C PRO A 94 -19.54 10.62 13.32
N GLU A 95 -20.15 10.51 14.49
CA GLU A 95 -20.21 9.28 15.29
C GLU A 95 -21.05 8.21 14.59
N GLN A 96 -22.19 8.60 14.02
CA GLN A 96 -23.02 7.71 13.24
C GLN A 96 -22.32 7.22 11.98
N LYS A 97 -21.59 8.09 11.27
CA LYS A 97 -20.79 7.72 10.10
C LYS A 97 -19.72 6.70 10.46
N LYS A 98 -18.99 6.93 11.55
CA LYS A 98 -17.97 5.99 12.04
C LYS A 98 -18.57 4.61 12.37
N ARG A 99 -19.73 4.60 13.04
CA ARG A 99 -20.43 3.36 13.36
C ARG A 99 -20.93 2.65 12.10
N LEU A 100 -21.48 3.37 11.13
CA LEU A 100 -21.90 2.83 9.85
C LEU A 100 -20.73 2.20 9.07
N GLU A 101 -19.55 2.81 9.08
CA GLU A 101 -18.35 2.22 8.49
C GLU A 101 -17.96 0.89 9.15
N GLN A 102 -17.99 0.83 10.47
CA GLN A 102 -17.68 -0.40 11.21
C GLN A 102 -18.67 -1.52 10.92
N GLU A 103 -19.97 -1.20 10.94
CA GLU A 103 -21.03 -2.16 10.67
C GLU A 103 -20.98 -2.63 9.21
N PHE A 104 -20.73 -1.73 8.28
CA PHE A 104 -20.60 -2.06 6.86
C PHE A 104 -19.40 -2.97 6.60
N LYS A 105 -18.27 -2.72 7.22
CA LYS A 105 -17.10 -3.59 7.14
C LYS A 105 -17.41 -4.99 7.69
N THR A 106 -18.07 -5.07 8.83
CA THR A 106 -18.48 -6.34 9.45
C THR A 106 -19.46 -7.09 8.54
N LEU A 107 -20.42 -6.37 7.96
CA LEU A 107 -21.37 -6.95 7.01
C LEU A 107 -20.66 -7.54 5.79
N LEU A 108 -19.74 -6.81 5.19
CA LEU A 108 -18.94 -7.29 4.05
C LEU A 108 -18.13 -8.52 4.41
N ALA A 109 -17.43 -8.50 5.55
CA ALA A 109 -16.63 -9.64 6.01
C ALA A 109 -17.47 -10.90 6.19
N ARG A 110 -18.66 -10.79 6.80
CA ARG A 110 -19.59 -11.92 6.98
C ARG A 110 -20.18 -12.40 5.66
N THR A 111 -20.59 -11.47 4.81
CA THR A 111 -21.19 -11.78 3.50
C THR A 111 -20.22 -12.54 2.61
N TYR A 112 -18.96 -12.12 2.61
CA TYR A 112 -17.92 -12.71 1.75
C TYR A 112 -17.07 -13.78 2.44
N ALA A 113 -17.37 -14.16 3.69
CA ALA A 113 -16.64 -15.21 4.41
C ALA A 113 -16.57 -16.53 3.63
N GLY A 114 -17.64 -16.89 2.92
CA GLY A 114 -17.66 -18.08 2.06
C GLY A 114 -16.67 -18.01 0.89
N ALA A 115 -16.46 -16.82 0.33
CA ALA A 115 -15.47 -16.62 -0.73
C ALA A 115 -14.06 -16.85 -0.23
N PHE A 116 -13.74 -16.47 1.01
CA PHE A 116 -12.43 -16.73 1.64
C PHE A 116 -12.19 -18.24 1.83
N LYS A 117 -13.22 -19.00 2.21
CA LYS A 117 -13.13 -20.46 2.30
C LYS A 117 -12.76 -21.11 0.96
N MET A 118 -13.32 -20.59 -0.13
CA MET A 118 -13.07 -21.11 -1.47
C MET A 118 -11.82 -20.56 -2.13
N ALA A 119 -11.26 -19.48 -1.62
CA ALA A 119 -10.13 -18.78 -2.24
C ALA A 119 -8.83 -19.59 -2.24
N ALA A 120 -8.68 -20.54 -1.31
CA ALA A 120 -7.49 -21.39 -1.22
C ALA A 120 -7.17 -22.14 -2.53
N ASP A 121 -8.23 -22.56 -3.24
CA ASP A 121 -8.12 -23.34 -4.47
C ASP A 121 -8.26 -22.48 -5.74
N LYS A 122 -8.34 -21.14 -5.60
CA LYS A 122 -8.57 -20.24 -6.73
C LYS A 122 -7.27 -19.58 -7.19
N GLN A 123 -7.28 -19.20 -8.45
CA GLN A 123 -6.23 -18.36 -9.06
C GLN A 123 -6.84 -17.00 -9.42
N LEU A 124 -6.07 -15.95 -9.21
CA LEU A 124 -6.45 -14.60 -9.64
C LEU A 124 -6.20 -14.46 -11.14
N LYS A 125 -7.27 -14.20 -11.88
CA LYS A 125 -7.19 -13.86 -13.30
C LYS A 125 -7.69 -12.44 -13.50
N MET A 126 -6.78 -11.55 -13.89
CA MET A 126 -7.14 -10.20 -14.28
C MET A 126 -7.71 -10.21 -15.70
N LEU A 127 -8.86 -9.57 -15.85
CA LEU A 127 -9.44 -9.30 -17.17
C LEU A 127 -8.97 -7.91 -17.61
N PRO A 128 -8.78 -7.69 -18.94
CA PRO A 128 -8.46 -6.38 -19.45
C PRO A 128 -9.52 -5.35 -19.04
N MET A 129 -9.07 -4.15 -18.64
CA MET A 129 -10.01 -3.06 -18.43
C MET A 129 -10.71 -2.73 -19.75
N ARG A 130 -12.03 -2.64 -19.70
CA ARG A 130 -12.79 -2.12 -20.85
C ARG A 130 -12.63 -0.60 -20.83
N ALA A 131 -12.18 -0.08 -21.97
CA ALA A 131 -12.15 1.36 -22.22
C ALA A 131 -13.58 1.93 -22.30
#